data_19fb06f5c4a9afd4a5f65740200fd651
#
_entry.id   19fb06f5c4a9afd4a5f65740200fd651
#
_cell.length_a   1.000
_cell.length_b   1.000
_cell.length_c   1.000
_cell.angle_alpha   90.00
_cell.angle_beta   90.00
_cell.angle_gamma   90.00
#
_symmetry.space_group_name_H-M   'P 1'
#
loop_
_entity.id
_entity.type
_entity.pdbx_description
1 polymer ?
#
loop_
_entity_poly.entity_id
_entity_poly.type
_entity_poly.pdbx_seq_one_letter_code
_entity_poly.pdbx_strand_id
1 'polypeptide(L)'
;MKTIVRVAAGQGFWGDWLEAPRRQVEGGAIDYLMLDYLAEVTMSILQKQKERDPAMGYARDFIGAIESVLPAIVDRGVKVIANAGGVNPRSCAEAVRDAAGKAGAAGALRIGVVTGDDLLPRLDELVGSGHPLSNMETGEPLSTVADRVLSANAYIGSTPIVEALARGANVVVTGRSTDTALTMAPLRHEFGWAPDDWNRMAAGIIAGHIIECGAQCSGGNCLYDWRNIPNLADVGFPIVEASPDGTFVITKHPGTGGRVSRQTVAEQLVYEMGDPRAYITPDVVADFTSIRLEDLGGDRVRVHGITGAPATDKLKVSIAYRAGFKAVGTLVYSWPDALEKAELADRVLRQRLDTLGLRFDKVLTEFVGASATHGRLAGVTGDVAEVQLRVGVRAGDRKAVERFTRELAPLVLTGPPSVTGFAGGRPKVEEIVAYWPALVDKRVVQTSVEVIS
;
A
#
# COMPACT_ATOMS: atom_id res chain seq x y z
N MET A 1 -25.32 18.46 -12.79
CA MET A 1 -24.05 17.73 -12.88
C MET A 1 -22.91 18.72 -12.84
N LYS A 2 -21.85 18.42 -12.08
CA LYS A 2 -20.62 19.21 -12.12
C LYS A 2 -19.97 19.10 -13.50
N THR A 3 -19.30 20.15 -13.95
CA THR A 3 -18.51 20.14 -15.20
C THR A 3 -17.09 19.65 -14.95
N ILE A 4 -16.58 19.82 -13.73
CA ILE A 4 -15.28 19.35 -13.26
C ILE A 4 -15.45 18.80 -11.85
N VAL A 5 -14.82 17.65 -11.57
CA VAL A 5 -14.70 17.08 -10.22
C VAL A 5 -13.23 16.97 -9.88
N ARG A 6 -12.86 17.47 -8.68
CA ARG A 6 -11.49 17.46 -8.16
C ARG A 6 -11.34 16.42 -7.08
N VAL A 7 -10.52 15.40 -7.33
CA VAL A 7 -10.15 14.38 -6.36
C VAL A 7 -8.67 14.54 -6.02
N ALA A 8 -8.38 14.84 -4.77
CA ALA A 8 -7.01 15.04 -4.27
C ALA A 8 -6.53 13.81 -3.51
N ALA A 9 -5.30 13.38 -3.73
CA ALA A 9 -4.66 12.36 -2.90
C ALA A 9 -4.10 13.01 -1.64
N GLY A 10 -4.36 12.44 -0.48
CA GLY A 10 -3.83 12.92 0.80
C GLY A 10 -3.00 11.88 1.56
N GLN A 11 -3.00 10.64 1.09
CA GLN A 11 -2.25 9.52 1.65
C GLN A 11 -2.04 8.48 0.56
N GLY A 12 -0.83 7.96 0.41
CA GLY A 12 -0.51 6.90 -0.55
C GLY A 12 -0.23 5.56 0.09
N PHE A 13 0.05 5.51 1.40
CA PHE A 13 0.22 4.27 2.18
C PHE A 13 0.14 4.55 3.69
N TRP A 14 -0.08 3.53 4.51
CA TRP A 14 -0.05 3.69 5.96
C TRP A 14 1.34 4.05 6.47
N GLY A 15 1.50 5.27 6.95
CA GLY A 15 2.78 5.84 7.38
C GLY A 15 3.36 6.89 6.43
N ASP A 16 2.59 7.33 5.44
CA ASP A 16 2.91 8.46 4.58
C ASP A 16 2.88 9.79 5.36
N TRP A 17 3.12 10.89 4.69
CA TRP A 17 3.25 12.21 5.29
C TRP A 17 1.94 12.70 5.93
N LEU A 18 1.89 12.72 7.26
CA LEU A 18 0.68 13.00 8.06
C LEU A 18 0.09 14.41 7.82
N GLU A 19 0.90 15.37 7.34
CA GLU A 19 0.44 16.72 7.02
C GLU A 19 -0.26 16.82 5.65
N ALA A 20 -0.08 15.84 4.78
CA ALA A 20 -0.57 15.90 3.41
C ALA A 20 -2.10 16.08 3.31
N PRO A 21 -2.94 15.38 4.10
CA PRO A 21 -4.40 15.59 4.08
C PRO A 21 -4.79 17.04 4.36
N ARG A 22 -4.24 17.65 5.40
CA ARG A 22 -4.48 19.04 5.79
C ARG A 22 -4.04 19.99 4.69
N ARG A 23 -2.84 19.80 4.15
CA ARG A 23 -2.30 20.64 3.08
C ARG A 23 -3.12 20.58 1.81
N GLN A 24 -3.69 19.43 1.47
CA GLN A 24 -4.59 19.29 0.32
C GLN A 24 -5.88 20.09 0.48
N VAL A 25 -6.48 20.08 1.66
CA VAL A 25 -7.71 20.86 1.87
C VAL A 25 -7.43 22.35 2.04
N GLU A 26 -6.31 22.75 2.61
CA GLU A 26 -5.94 24.17 2.78
C GLU A 26 -5.38 24.80 1.50
N GLY A 27 -4.74 24.03 0.62
CA GLY A 27 -4.03 24.52 -0.57
C GLY A 27 -4.94 25.07 -1.67
N GLY A 28 -6.23 24.71 -1.67
CA GLY A 28 -7.17 25.17 -2.68
C GLY A 28 -8.49 24.40 -2.70
N ALA A 29 -9.28 24.65 -3.73
CA ALA A 29 -10.57 23.99 -3.89
C ALA A 29 -10.42 22.56 -4.38
N ILE A 30 -10.93 21.61 -3.60
CA ILE A 30 -11.10 20.20 -3.96
C ILE A 30 -12.53 19.76 -3.60
N ASP A 31 -13.05 18.75 -4.28
CA ASP A 31 -14.36 18.16 -3.98
C ASP A 31 -14.24 16.94 -3.08
N TYR A 32 -13.18 16.13 -3.31
CA TYR A 32 -12.92 14.90 -2.62
C TYR A 32 -11.45 14.79 -2.20
N LEU A 33 -11.25 14.23 -1.02
CA LEU A 33 -9.94 13.84 -0.52
C LEU A 33 -9.91 12.30 -0.44
N MET A 34 -9.03 11.66 -1.18
CA MET A 34 -8.82 10.22 -1.09
C MET A 34 -7.59 9.91 -0.24
N LEU A 35 -7.70 8.89 0.60
CA LEU A 35 -6.64 8.45 1.51
C LEU A 35 -6.48 6.94 1.40
N ASP A 36 -5.34 6.50 0.85
CA ASP A 36 -4.99 5.09 0.74
C ASP A 36 -4.08 4.66 1.90
N TYR A 37 -4.47 3.58 2.58
CA TYR A 37 -3.75 3.05 3.74
C TYR A 37 -3.35 1.60 3.57
N LEU A 38 -3.87 0.89 2.57
CA LEU A 38 -3.82 -0.56 2.57
C LEU A 38 -2.94 -1.13 1.46
N ALA A 39 -1.89 -1.83 1.88
CA ALA A 39 -1.17 -2.80 1.08
C ALA A 39 -1.48 -4.23 1.59
N GLU A 40 -1.02 -5.25 0.88
CA GLU A 40 -1.25 -6.66 1.22
C GLU A 40 -0.77 -7.01 2.63
N VAL A 41 0.38 -6.52 3.04
CA VAL A 41 0.95 -6.77 4.38
C VAL A 41 0.18 -6.04 5.48
N THR A 42 -0.42 -4.91 5.18
CA THR A 42 -1.15 -4.06 6.13
C THR A 42 -2.33 -4.80 6.74
N MET A 43 -3.08 -5.57 5.93
CA MET A 43 -4.23 -6.35 6.40
C MET A 43 -3.84 -7.34 7.50
N SER A 44 -2.70 -8.01 7.37
CA SER A 44 -2.21 -8.96 8.38
C SER A 44 -1.79 -8.28 9.69
N ILE A 45 -1.24 -7.07 9.61
CA ILE A 45 -0.86 -6.27 10.78
C ILE A 45 -2.12 -5.84 11.52
N LEU A 46 -3.11 -5.33 10.80
CA LEU A 46 -4.39 -4.90 11.35
C LEU A 46 -5.16 -6.08 11.96
N GLN A 47 -5.12 -7.25 11.34
CA GLN A 47 -5.73 -8.46 11.90
C GLN A 47 -5.08 -8.87 13.23
N LYS A 48 -3.75 -8.84 13.35
CA LYS A 48 -3.05 -9.08 14.60
C LYS A 48 -3.39 -8.05 15.70
N GLN A 49 -3.68 -6.82 15.32
CA GLN A 49 -4.14 -5.81 16.27
C GLN A 49 -5.56 -6.14 16.77
N LYS A 50 -6.47 -6.52 15.86
CA LYS A 50 -7.84 -6.92 16.18
C LYS A 50 -7.90 -8.19 17.05
N GLU A 51 -7.00 -9.16 16.83
CA GLU A 51 -6.88 -10.36 17.67
C GLU A 51 -6.50 -10.01 19.14
N ARG A 52 -5.72 -8.95 19.34
CA ARG A 52 -5.30 -8.50 20.67
C ARG A 52 -6.33 -7.60 21.33
N ASP A 53 -6.99 -6.77 20.55
CA ASP A 53 -8.03 -5.84 20.95
C ASP A 53 -9.10 -5.76 19.89
N PRO A 54 -10.31 -6.31 20.12
CA PRO A 54 -11.39 -6.32 19.15
C PRO A 54 -11.85 -4.94 18.66
N ALA A 55 -11.54 -3.87 19.40
CA ALA A 55 -11.83 -2.51 18.99
C ALA A 55 -10.82 -1.97 17.95
N MET A 56 -9.68 -2.65 17.76
CA MET A 56 -8.64 -2.29 16.80
C MET A 56 -8.85 -2.99 15.45
N GLY A 57 -7.87 -2.89 14.54
CA GLY A 57 -7.87 -3.52 13.22
C GLY A 57 -8.13 -2.55 12.08
N TYR A 58 -7.89 -1.26 12.32
CA TYR A 58 -7.94 -0.18 11.34
C TYR A 58 -6.72 0.75 11.45
N ALA A 59 -6.45 1.56 10.43
CA ALA A 59 -5.35 2.52 10.42
C ALA A 59 -5.66 3.70 11.36
N ARG A 60 -5.03 3.72 12.53
CA ARG A 60 -5.33 4.72 13.60
C ARG A 60 -4.98 6.15 13.19
N ASP A 61 -3.97 6.32 12.34
CA ASP A 61 -3.52 7.64 11.87
C ASP A 61 -4.63 8.36 11.09
N PHE A 62 -5.58 7.59 10.51
CA PHE A 62 -6.74 8.13 9.83
C PHE A 62 -7.61 9.01 10.74
N ILE A 63 -7.69 8.71 12.04
CA ILE A 63 -8.46 9.54 12.98
C ILE A 63 -7.86 10.95 13.05
N GLY A 64 -6.53 11.06 13.22
CA GLY A 64 -5.83 12.35 13.20
C GLY A 64 -5.93 13.07 11.84
N ALA A 65 -5.93 12.33 10.73
CA ALA A 65 -6.17 12.90 9.41
C ALA A 65 -7.57 13.53 9.32
N ILE A 66 -8.62 12.84 9.77
CA ILE A 66 -10.00 13.38 9.81
C ILE A 66 -10.07 14.62 10.70
N GLU A 67 -9.50 14.59 11.91
CA GLU A 67 -9.48 15.75 12.79
C GLU A 67 -8.84 16.97 12.11
N SER A 68 -7.77 16.78 11.36
CA SER A 68 -7.06 17.86 10.66
C SER A 68 -7.85 18.47 9.50
N VAL A 69 -8.76 17.72 8.88
CA VAL A 69 -9.55 18.15 7.71
C VAL A 69 -11.02 18.42 8.05
N LEU A 70 -11.42 18.24 9.32
CA LEU A 70 -12.80 18.36 9.77
C LEU A 70 -13.46 19.70 9.38
N PRO A 71 -12.79 20.88 9.52
CA PRO A 71 -13.36 22.15 9.04
C PRO A 71 -13.66 22.15 7.54
N ALA A 72 -12.83 21.51 6.73
CA ALA A 72 -13.07 21.43 5.29
C ALA A 72 -14.29 20.55 4.95
N ILE A 73 -14.51 19.48 5.72
CA ILE A 73 -15.70 18.62 5.55
C ILE A 73 -16.96 19.38 5.93
N VAL A 74 -16.94 20.06 7.09
CA VAL A 74 -18.12 20.73 7.64
C VAL A 74 -18.46 22.01 6.88
N ASP A 75 -17.48 22.88 6.66
CA ASP A 75 -17.72 24.24 6.16
C ASP A 75 -17.69 24.34 4.63
N ARG A 76 -16.90 23.49 3.97
CA ARG A 76 -16.72 23.52 2.51
C ARG A 76 -17.31 22.32 1.77
N GLY A 77 -17.84 21.34 2.51
CA GLY A 77 -18.46 20.15 1.92
C GLY A 77 -17.48 19.22 1.21
N VAL A 78 -16.19 19.26 1.54
CA VAL A 78 -15.20 18.29 1.04
C VAL A 78 -15.57 16.91 1.56
N LYS A 79 -15.64 15.93 0.67
CA LYS A 79 -15.91 14.55 1.07
C LYS A 79 -14.60 13.75 1.18
N VAL A 80 -14.52 12.82 2.13
CA VAL A 80 -13.34 11.97 2.35
C VAL A 80 -13.67 10.52 2.05
N ILE A 81 -12.79 9.84 1.31
CA ILE A 81 -12.90 8.40 1.01
C ILE A 81 -11.59 7.73 1.39
N ALA A 82 -11.66 6.69 2.22
CA ALA A 82 -10.49 5.97 2.70
C ALA A 82 -10.74 4.48 2.86
N ASN A 83 -9.73 3.67 2.55
CA ASN A 83 -9.70 2.24 2.88
C ASN A 83 -9.12 1.97 4.28
N ALA A 84 -9.00 3.01 5.10
CA ALA A 84 -8.43 2.98 6.45
C ALA A 84 -9.11 2.00 7.42
N GLY A 85 -10.31 1.52 7.09
CA GLY A 85 -11.07 0.57 7.90
C GLY A 85 -10.40 -0.79 8.08
N GLY A 86 -9.51 -1.18 7.15
CA GLY A 86 -8.75 -2.42 7.27
C GLY A 86 -9.65 -3.63 7.48
N VAL A 87 -9.45 -4.37 8.57
CA VAL A 87 -10.27 -5.53 8.96
C VAL A 87 -11.40 -5.17 9.95
N ASN A 88 -11.58 -3.89 10.25
CA ASN A 88 -12.60 -3.41 11.19
C ASN A 88 -13.16 -2.03 10.80
N PRO A 89 -13.79 -1.89 9.62
CA PRO A 89 -14.33 -0.62 9.14
C PRO A 89 -15.34 0.02 10.11
N ARG A 90 -16.11 -0.81 10.82
CA ARG A 90 -17.10 -0.33 11.79
C ARG A 90 -16.46 0.41 12.96
N SER A 91 -15.48 -0.20 13.63
CA SER A 91 -14.76 0.46 14.73
C SER A 91 -14.00 1.70 14.28
N CYS A 92 -13.45 1.69 13.05
CA CYS A 92 -12.85 2.88 12.45
C CYS A 92 -13.86 4.03 12.33
N ALA A 93 -15.05 3.77 11.81
CA ALA A 93 -16.10 4.76 11.65
C ALA A 93 -16.61 5.31 12.99
N GLU A 94 -16.75 4.45 13.99
CA GLU A 94 -17.11 4.85 15.36
C GLU A 94 -16.04 5.76 15.97
N ALA A 95 -14.75 5.43 15.80
CA ALA A 95 -13.66 6.28 16.25
C ALA A 95 -13.62 7.64 15.55
N VAL A 96 -13.92 7.70 14.25
CA VAL A 96 -14.06 8.95 13.49
C VAL A 96 -15.22 9.79 14.03
N ARG A 97 -16.38 9.19 14.26
CA ARG A 97 -17.55 9.86 14.84
C ARG A 97 -17.24 10.45 16.22
N ASP A 98 -16.58 9.66 17.06
CA ASP A 98 -16.23 10.08 18.41
C ASP A 98 -15.21 11.24 18.42
N ALA A 99 -14.24 11.22 17.50
CA ALA A 99 -13.29 12.31 17.28
C ALA A 99 -13.99 13.60 16.85
N ALA A 100 -14.90 13.51 15.88
CA ALA A 100 -15.72 14.65 15.43
C ALA A 100 -16.59 15.21 16.58
N GLY A 101 -17.16 14.33 17.41
CA GLY A 101 -17.93 14.73 18.59
C GLY A 101 -17.08 15.51 19.59
N LYS A 102 -15.85 15.06 19.89
CA LYS A 102 -14.89 15.77 20.77
C LYS A 102 -14.48 17.13 20.21
N ALA A 103 -14.42 17.25 18.88
CA ALA A 103 -14.12 18.50 18.19
C ALA A 103 -15.33 19.45 18.06
N GLY A 104 -16.48 19.12 18.65
CA GLY A 104 -17.68 19.93 18.60
C GLY A 104 -18.50 19.81 17.31
N ALA A 105 -18.20 18.86 16.45
CA ALA A 105 -18.87 18.60 15.17
C ALA A 105 -19.77 17.34 15.23
N ALA A 106 -20.36 17.05 16.38
CA ALA A 106 -21.28 15.93 16.55
C ALA A 106 -22.45 16.05 15.55
N GLY A 107 -22.73 14.95 14.82
CA GLY A 107 -23.80 14.90 13.81
C GLY A 107 -23.49 15.61 12.48
N ALA A 108 -22.33 16.28 12.34
CA ALA A 108 -21.91 16.87 11.08
C ALA A 108 -21.36 15.85 10.08
N LEU A 109 -20.86 14.69 10.59
CA LEU A 109 -20.38 13.61 9.75
C LEU A 109 -21.48 12.57 9.52
N ARG A 110 -21.62 12.21 8.25
CA ARG A 110 -22.39 11.04 7.78
C ARG A 110 -21.37 10.04 7.24
N ILE A 111 -21.08 9.03 8.02
CA ILE A 111 -19.99 8.11 7.76
C ILE A 111 -20.54 6.84 7.09
N GLY A 112 -20.22 6.66 5.82
CA GLY A 112 -20.51 5.43 5.08
C GLY A 112 -19.50 4.34 5.47
N VAL A 113 -20.00 3.24 5.98
CA VAL A 113 -19.20 2.07 6.36
C VAL A 113 -19.42 0.99 5.30
N VAL A 114 -18.37 0.64 4.58
CA VAL A 114 -18.39 -0.40 3.55
C VAL A 114 -17.72 -1.66 4.09
N THR A 115 -18.43 -2.78 4.06
CA THR A 115 -17.97 -4.10 4.52
C THR A 115 -18.27 -5.19 3.50
N GLY A 116 -17.81 -6.43 3.76
CA GLY A 116 -18.05 -7.60 2.93
C GLY A 116 -16.84 -8.07 2.14
N ASP A 117 -15.70 -7.40 2.29
CA ASP A 117 -14.40 -7.82 1.78
C ASP A 117 -13.77 -8.94 2.63
N ASP A 118 -14.09 -9.02 3.94
CA ASP A 118 -13.55 -10.03 4.86
C ASP A 118 -14.17 -11.41 4.59
N LEU A 119 -13.37 -12.29 4.03
CA LEU A 119 -13.74 -13.68 3.74
C LEU A 119 -13.23 -14.68 4.78
N LEU A 120 -12.42 -14.23 5.77
CA LEU A 120 -11.84 -15.11 6.78
C LEU A 120 -12.88 -15.99 7.49
N PRO A 121 -14.04 -15.47 7.93
CA PRO A 121 -15.08 -16.28 8.59
C PRO A 121 -15.75 -17.30 7.68
N ARG A 122 -15.59 -17.17 6.36
CA ARG A 122 -16.28 -17.98 5.34
C ARG A 122 -15.37 -18.90 4.55
N LEU A 123 -14.07 -18.99 4.92
CA LEU A 123 -13.09 -19.76 4.14
C LEU A 123 -13.50 -21.23 3.99
N ASP A 124 -13.94 -21.88 5.08
CA ASP A 124 -14.35 -23.28 5.04
C ASP A 124 -15.60 -23.48 4.16
N GLU A 125 -16.59 -22.58 4.24
CA GLU A 125 -17.78 -22.57 3.37
C GLU A 125 -17.37 -22.43 1.89
N LEU A 126 -16.48 -21.48 1.58
CA LEU A 126 -16.04 -21.22 0.22
C LEU A 126 -15.28 -22.41 -0.36
N VAL A 127 -14.36 -22.98 0.39
CA VAL A 127 -13.61 -24.17 -0.04
C VAL A 127 -14.56 -25.36 -0.23
N GLY A 128 -15.48 -25.58 0.72
CA GLY A 128 -16.47 -26.66 0.67
C GLY A 128 -17.47 -26.51 -0.49
N SER A 129 -17.74 -25.28 -0.95
CA SER A 129 -18.64 -25.00 -2.08
C SER A 129 -17.94 -24.96 -3.45
N GLY A 130 -16.68 -25.39 -3.53
CA GLY A 130 -15.96 -25.54 -4.79
C GLY A 130 -15.11 -24.33 -5.20
N HIS A 131 -14.81 -23.43 -4.25
CA HIS A 131 -13.85 -22.34 -4.44
C HIS A 131 -12.53 -22.70 -3.71
N PRO A 132 -11.56 -23.37 -4.37
CA PRO A 132 -10.37 -23.89 -3.71
C PRO A 132 -9.42 -22.79 -3.25
N LEU A 133 -9.62 -21.53 -3.64
CA LEU A 133 -8.77 -20.38 -3.36
C LEU A 133 -7.29 -20.71 -3.60
N SER A 134 -7.03 -21.37 -4.72
CA SER A 134 -5.70 -21.77 -5.12
C SER A 134 -4.79 -20.57 -5.29
N ASN A 135 -3.54 -20.73 -4.89
CA ASN A 135 -2.52 -19.70 -5.07
C ASN A 135 -2.31 -19.41 -6.56
N MET A 136 -2.41 -18.15 -6.95
CA MET A 136 -2.30 -17.73 -8.36
C MET A 136 -0.91 -17.98 -8.97
N GLU A 137 0.13 -18.07 -8.14
CA GLU A 137 1.51 -18.25 -8.59
C GLU A 137 1.92 -19.72 -8.63
N THR A 138 1.54 -20.50 -7.60
CA THR A 138 1.97 -21.90 -7.46
C THR A 138 0.91 -22.91 -7.88
N GLY A 139 -0.37 -22.53 -7.93
CA GLY A 139 -1.50 -23.42 -8.19
C GLY A 139 -1.92 -24.28 -7.00
N GLU A 140 -1.21 -24.23 -5.88
CA GLU A 140 -1.53 -25.01 -4.68
C GLU A 140 -2.87 -24.61 -4.08
N PRO A 141 -3.69 -25.56 -3.59
CA PRO A 141 -4.95 -25.24 -2.94
C PRO A 141 -4.73 -24.63 -1.54
N LEU A 142 -5.63 -23.75 -1.10
CA LEU A 142 -5.53 -23.07 0.21
C LEU A 142 -5.44 -24.06 1.38
N SER A 143 -5.95 -25.27 1.23
CA SER A 143 -5.87 -26.33 2.27
C SER A 143 -4.45 -26.64 2.74
N THR A 144 -3.42 -26.32 1.95
CA THR A 144 -2.00 -26.52 2.34
C THR A 144 -1.54 -25.56 3.45
N VAL A 145 -2.26 -24.47 3.68
CA VAL A 145 -1.92 -23.42 4.67
C VAL A 145 -3.13 -22.98 5.51
N ALA A 146 -4.28 -23.64 5.37
CA ALA A 146 -5.56 -23.21 5.95
C ALA A 146 -5.50 -23.02 7.48
N ASP A 147 -4.79 -23.91 8.18
CA ASP A 147 -4.57 -23.89 9.64
C ASP A 147 -3.75 -22.68 10.13
N ARG A 148 -3.09 -21.97 9.21
CA ARG A 148 -2.18 -20.87 9.49
C ARG A 148 -2.67 -19.53 8.94
N VAL A 149 -3.84 -19.49 8.29
CA VAL A 149 -4.40 -18.26 7.74
C VAL A 149 -4.69 -17.24 8.84
N LEU A 150 -4.31 -16.00 8.59
CA LEU A 150 -4.50 -14.84 9.48
C LEU A 150 -5.62 -13.92 8.99
N SER A 151 -5.62 -13.61 7.69
CA SER A 151 -6.60 -12.73 7.06
C SER A 151 -6.89 -13.18 5.65
N ALA A 152 -8.10 -12.90 5.18
CA ALA A 152 -8.53 -13.18 3.80
C ALA A 152 -9.51 -12.09 3.37
N ASN A 153 -9.08 -11.20 2.48
CA ASN A 153 -9.89 -10.05 2.07
C ASN A 153 -9.98 -9.98 0.55
N ALA A 154 -11.19 -9.89 0.04
CA ALA A 154 -11.43 -9.66 -1.37
C ALA A 154 -11.18 -8.19 -1.73
N TYR A 155 -10.58 -7.93 -2.88
CA TYR A 155 -10.49 -6.58 -3.43
C TYR A 155 -11.84 -6.18 -3.99
N ILE A 156 -12.59 -5.35 -3.25
CA ILE A 156 -13.89 -4.85 -3.72
C ILE A 156 -13.71 -3.62 -4.60
N GLY A 157 -14.67 -3.39 -5.50
CA GLY A 157 -14.65 -2.26 -6.42
C GLY A 157 -15.36 -1.01 -5.89
N SER A 158 -15.63 -0.08 -6.79
CA SER A 158 -16.19 1.24 -6.50
C SER A 158 -17.68 1.23 -6.13
N THR A 159 -18.44 0.21 -6.52
CA THR A 159 -19.92 0.19 -6.39
C THR A 159 -20.42 0.47 -4.97
N PRO A 160 -19.93 -0.18 -3.90
CA PRO A 160 -20.42 0.11 -2.55
C PRO A 160 -20.01 1.51 -2.05
N ILE A 161 -18.90 2.06 -2.54
CA ILE A 161 -18.49 3.43 -2.22
C ILE A 161 -19.46 4.43 -2.88
N VAL A 162 -19.82 4.20 -4.15
CA VAL A 162 -20.86 5.00 -4.86
C VAL A 162 -22.19 4.95 -4.11
N GLU A 163 -22.58 3.78 -3.62
CA GLU A 163 -23.79 3.62 -2.82
C GLU A 163 -23.73 4.42 -1.51
N ALA A 164 -22.63 4.39 -0.79
CA ALA A 164 -22.43 5.18 0.42
C ALA A 164 -22.57 6.68 0.14
N LEU A 165 -21.94 7.17 -0.94
CA LEU A 165 -22.05 8.56 -1.38
C LEU A 165 -23.50 8.93 -1.76
N ALA A 166 -24.22 8.05 -2.48
CA ALA A 166 -25.61 8.25 -2.86
C ALA A 166 -26.55 8.30 -1.65
N ARG A 167 -26.21 7.59 -0.56
CA ARG A 167 -26.92 7.67 0.73
C ARG A 167 -26.54 8.91 1.54
N GLY A 168 -25.72 9.81 0.99
CA GLY A 168 -25.34 11.11 1.55
C GLY A 168 -24.17 11.06 2.53
N ALA A 169 -23.32 10.02 2.48
CA ALA A 169 -22.09 10.02 3.24
C ALA A 169 -21.15 11.13 2.79
N ASN A 170 -20.52 11.83 3.75
CA ASN A 170 -19.45 12.80 3.53
C ASN A 170 -18.07 12.26 3.95
N VAL A 171 -18.04 11.18 4.70
CA VAL A 171 -16.86 10.34 4.93
C VAL A 171 -17.21 8.90 4.58
N VAL A 172 -16.38 8.22 3.80
CA VAL A 172 -16.57 6.78 3.48
C VAL A 172 -15.35 6.01 3.95
N VAL A 173 -15.59 4.98 4.75
CA VAL A 173 -14.58 4.08 5.28
C VAL A 173 -14.82 2.69 4.74
N THR A 174 -13.82 2.11 4.09
CA THR A 174 -13.89 0.74 3.56
C THR A 174 -12.90 -0.19 4.22
N GLY A 175 -13.12 -1.51 4.12
CA GLY A 175 -12.09 -2.54 4.25
C GLY A 175 -11.20 -2.58 3.01
N ARG A 176 -10.78 -3.77 2.58
CA ARG A 176 -9.93 -3.91 1.39
C ARG A 176 -10.73 -3.62 0.11
N SER A 177 -10.52 -2.47 -0.44
CA SER A 177 -10.95 -2.11 -1.80
C SER A 177 -9.74 -2.06 -2.73
N THR A 178 -9.97 -2.00 -4.05
CA THR A 178 -8.88 -1.57 -4.95
C THR A 178 -8.58 -0.10 -4.69
N ASP A 179 -7.32 0.24 -4.72
CA ASP A 179 -6.81 1.58 -4.41
C ASP A 179 -7.40 2.61 -5.39
N THR A 180 -7.47 2.23 -6.66
CA THR A 180 -8.10 2.99 -7.74
C THR A 180 -9.60 3.28 -7.52
N ALA A 181 -10.31 2.43 -6.78
CA ALA A 181 -11.74 2.62 -6.50
C ALA A 181 -12.02 3.87 -5.65
N LEU A 182 -11.06 4.29 -4.81
CA LEU A 182 -11.17 5.47 -3.96
C LEU A 182 -11.31 6.77 -4.78
N THR A 183 -10.71 6.80 -5.97
CA THR A 183 -10.81 7.92 -6.92
C THR A 183 -11.93 7.73 -7.93
N MET A 184 -12.11 6.51 -8.43
CA MET A 184 -13.14 6.19 -9.42
C MET A 184 -14.56 6.39 -8.87
N ALA A 185 -14.81 5.99 -7.62
CA ALA A 185 -16.15 6.08 -7.03
C ALA A 185 -16.72 7.51 -7.00
N PRO A 186 -15.98 8.54 -6.53
CA PRO A 186 -16.45 9.92 -6.63
C PRO A 186 -16.76 10.37 -8.05
N LEU A 187 -15.92 10.02 -9.04
CA LEU A 187 -16.15 10.39 -10.43
C LEU A 187 -17.43 9.74 -10.98
N ARG A 188 -17.60 8.45 -10.72
CA ARG A 188 -18.79 7.69 -11.09
C ARG A 188 -20.05 8.26 -10.43
N HIS A 189 -19.98 8.63 -9.15
CA HIS A 189 -21.09 9.22 -8.39
C HIS A 189 -21.51 10.59 -8.95
N GLU A 190 -20.57 11.50 -9.17
CA GLU A 190 -20.86 12.88 -9.57
C GLU A 190 -21.28 12.99 -11.04
N PHE A 191 -20.72 12.15 -11.91
CA PHE A 191 -21.03 12.18 -13.35
C PHE A 191 -22.12 11.18 -13.76
N GLY A 192 -22.53 10.28 -12.87
CA GLY A 192 -23.56 9.29 -13.17
C GLY A 192 -23.09 8.29 -14.22
N TRP A 193 -21.82 7.95 -14.28
CA TRP A 193 -21.29 6.98 -15.26
C TRP A 193 -21.95 5.61 -15.07
N ALA A 194 -22.49 5.06 -16.14
CA ALA A 194 -23.06 3.72 -16.13
C ALA A 194 -21.95 2.66 -15.91
N PRO A 195 -22.27 1.56 -15.20
CA PRO A 195 -21.28 0.52 -14.92
C PRO A 195 -20.78 -0.24 -16.16
N ASP A 196 -21.44 -0.09 -17.29
CA ASP A 196 -21.09 -0.65 -18.60
C ASP A 196 -20.49 0.40 -19.57
N ASP A 197 -20.25 1.61 -19.12
CA ASP A 197 -19.48 2.63 -19.86
C ASP A 197 -17.97 2.38 -19.64
N TRP A 198 -17.48 1.32 -20.26
CA TRP A 198 -16.14 0.79 -20.01
C TRP A 198 -15.02 1.82 -20.18
N ASN A 199 -15.16 2.74 -21.12
CA ASN A 199 -14.12 3.75 -21.36
C ASN A 199 -14.05 4.77 -20.23
N ARG A 200 -15.19 5.28 -19.75
CA ARG A 200 -15.22 6.20 -18.61
C ARG A 200 -14.85 5.50 -17.31
N MET A 201 -15.30 4.26 -17.14
CA MET A 201 -14.90 3.44 -16.01
C MET A 201 -13.39 3.22 -15.98
N ALA A 202 -12.77 2.89 -17.11
CA ALA A 202 -11.32 2.78 -17.24
C ALA A 202 -10.60 4.11 -16.95
N ALA A 203 -11.17 5.24 -17.39
CA ALA A 203 -10.63 6.57 -17.09
C ALA A 203 -10.59 6.84 -15.58
N GLY A 204 -11.64 6.48 -14.85
CA GLY A 204 -11.67 6.58 -13.38
C GLY A 204 -10.63 5.70 -12.70
N ILE A 205 -10.41 4.49 -13.19
CA ILE A 205 -9.36 3.58 -12.69
C ILE A 205 -7.97 4.16 -12.95
N ILE A 206 -7.70 4.64 -14.16
CA ILE A 206 -6.39 5.21 -14.50
C ILE A 206 -6.13 6.50 -13.71
N ALA A 207 -7.14 7.34 -13.51
CA ALA A 207 -7.03 8.51 -12.65
C ALA A 207 -6.64 8.11 -11.21
N GLY A 208 -7.26 7.05 -10.67
CA GLY A 208 -6.93 6.48 -9.37
C GLY A 208 -5.50 5.96 -9.32
N HIS A 209 -5.08 5.15 -10.28
CA HIS A 209 -3.72 4.59 -10.35
C HIS A 209 -2.64 5.68 -10.39
N ILE A 210 -2.90 6.81 -11.05
CA ILE A 210 -1.93 7.90 -11.11
C ILE A 210 -1.75 8.59 -9.76
N ILE A 211 -2.79 8.67 -8.91
CA ILE A 211 -2.71 9.46 -7.68
C ILE A 211 -2.66 8.61 -6.40
N GLU A 212 -2.93 7.31 -6.46
CA GLU A 212 -2.98 6.42 -5.28
C GLU A 212 -1.67 6.42 -4.47
N CYS A 213 -0.51 6.51 -5.14
CA CYS A 213 0.80 6.57 -4.49
C CYS A 213 1.20 7.99 -4.04
N GLY A 214 0.26 8.88 -3.79
CA GLY A 214 0.51 10.22 -3.26
C GLY A 214 1.49 11.03 -4.10
N ALA A 215 2.52 11.58 -3.49
CA ALA A 215 3.47 12.48 -4.14
C ALA A 215 4.34 11.82 -5.24
N GLN A 216 4.25 10.52 -5.47
CA GLN A 216 5.08 9.83 -6.47
C GLN A 216 4.85 10.41 -7.87
N CYS A 217 3.62 10.64 -8.32
CA CYS A 217 3.38 11.26 -9.62
C CYS A 217 3.69 12.77 -9.67
N SER A 218 3.95 13.39 -8.51
CA SER A 218 4.42 14.78 -8.41
C SER A 218 5.96 14.88 -8.29
N GLY A 219 6.68 13.79 -8.59
CA GLY A 219 8.14 13.76 -8.62
C GLY A 219 8.80 13.16 -7.38
N GLY A 220 8.04 12.73 -6.38
CA GLY A 220 8.55 11.88 -5.31
C GLY A 220 9.01 10.55 -5.90
N ASN A 221 10.15 10.02 -5.47
CA ASN A 221 10.72 8.77 -5.98
C ASN A 221 10.92 8.73 -7.53
N CYS A 222 10.91 9.90 -8.19
CA CYS A 222 11.08 10.01 -9.64
C CYS A 222 12.48 9.55 -10.06
N LEU A 223 12.56 8.62 -11.00
CA LEU A 223 13.82 8.15 -11.55
C LEU A 223 14.41 9.13 -12.56
N TYR A 224 13.52 9.72 -13.39
CA TYR A 224 13.89 10.71 -14.40
C TYR A 224 14.11 12.08 -13.75
N ASP A 225 15.27 12.65 -13.96
CA ASP A 225 15.62 14.02 -13.57
C ASP A 225 15.39 14.37 -12.07
N TRP A 226 15.52 13.39 -11.17
CA TRP A 226 15.27 13.56 -9.73
C TRP A 226 16.07 14.69 -9.08
N ARG A 227 17.26 15.03 -9.65
CA ARG A 227 18.10 16.13 -9.16
C ARG A 227 17.47 17.50 -9.35
N ASN A 228 16.60 17.65 -10.34
CA ASN A 228 15.96 18.92 -10.70
C ASN A 228 14.47 18.96 -10.28
N ILE A 229 13.98 18.00 -9.50
CA ILE A 229 12.68 18.11 -8.87
C ILE A 229 12.74 19.17 -7.78
N PRO A 230 11.94 20.25 -7.86
CA PRO A 230 12.06 21.37 -6.92
C PRO A 230 11.49 21.02 -5.56
N ASN A 231 12.16 21.42 -4.50
CA ASN A 231 11.68 21.44 -3.12
C ASN A 231 10.89 20.18 -2.69
N LEU A 232 11.51 19.00 -2.72
CA LEU A 232 10.87 17.74 -2.30
C LEU A 232 10.43 17.75 -0.81
N ALA A 233 11.02 18.61 0.03
CA ALA A 233 10.60 18.76 1.42
C ALA A 233 9.20 19.37 1.57
N ASP A 234 8.69 20.01 0.52
CA ASP A 234 7.37 20.63 0.46
C ASP A 234 6.55 20.12 -0.73
N VAL A 235 6.78 18.87 -1.12
CA VAL A 235 6.15 18.27 -2.31
C VAL A 235 4.64 18.35 -2.26
N GLY A 236 4.03 18.86 -3.34
CA GLY A 236 2.58 18.88 -3.51
C GLY A 236 2.04 17.51 -3.90
N PHE A 237 1.04 17.03 -3.19
CA PHE A 237 0.35 15.81 -3.57
C PHE A 237 -0.56 16.04 -4.78
N PRO A 238 -0.82 15.02 -5.59
CA PRO A 238 -1.54 15.17 -6.85
C PRO A 238 -3.04 15.38 -6.68
N ILE A 239 -3.62 16.03 -7.67
CA ILE A 239 -5.05 16.27 -7.82
C ILE A 239 -5.46 15.85 -9.23
N VAL A 240 -6.53 15.07 -9.33
CA VAL A 240 -7.25 14.81 -10.58
C VAL A 240 -8.32 15.88 -10.77
N GLU A 241 -8.31 16.57 -11.90
CA GLU A 241 -9.42 17.39 -12.37
C GLU A 241 -10.11 16.65 -13.51
N ALA A 242 -11.20 15.95 -13.22
CA ALA A 242 -11.90 15.10 -14.18
C ALA A 242 -13.10 15.78 -14.81
N SER A 243 -13.37 15.47 -16.07
CA SER A 243 -14.53 15.91 -16.85
C SER A 243 -15.52 14.77 -17.09
N PRO A 244 -16.82 15.05 -17.36
CA PRO A 244 -17.85 14.02 -17.55
C PRO A 244 -17.58 13.04 -18.71
N ASP A 245 -16.78 13.45 -19.69
CA ASP A 245 -16.40 12.62 -20.86
C ASP A 245 -15.30 11.59 -20.55
N GLY A 246 -14.72 11.61 -19.34
CA GLY A 246 -13.64 10.74 -18.92
C GLY A 246 -12.23 11.30 -19.17
N THR A 247 -12.10 12.45 -19.79
CA THR A 247 -10.80 13.14 -19.83
C THR A 247 -10.50 13.80 -18.49
N PHE A 248 -9.22 13.85 -18.13
CA PHE A 248 -8.83 14.50 -16.87
C PHE A 248 -7.45 15.15 -16.96
N VAL A 249 -7.17 16.05 -16.03
CA VAL A 249 -5.88 16.69 -15.85
C VAL A 249 -5.32 16.28 -14.51
N ILE A 250 -4.07 15.83 -14.49
CA ILE A 250 -3.29 15.67 -13.25
C ILE A 250 -2.59 16.98 -12.97
N THR A 251 -2.71 17.44 -11.73
CA THR A 251 -2.10 18.69 -11.27
C THR A 251 -1.76 18.59 -9.78
N LYS A 252 -1.30 19.68 -9.18
CA LYS A 252 -1.10 19.88 -7.75
C LYS A 252 -1.40 21.31 -7.37
N HIS A 253 -1.49 21.63 -6.08
CA HIS A 253 -1.69 23.01 -5.66
C HIS A 253 -0.51 23.91 -6.05
N PRO A 254 -0.80 25.13 -6.54
CA PRO A 254 0.24 26.11 -6.86
C PRO A 254 1.11 26.46 -5.65
N GLY A 255 2.38 26.74 -5.89
CA GLY A 255 3.33 27.13 -4.84
C GLY A 255 3.89 25.98 -4.02
N THR A 256 3.42 24.75 -4.20
CA THR A 256 4.02 23.55 -3.58
C THR A 256 5.23 23.07 -4.38
N GLY A 257 6.15 22.36 -3.69
CA GLY A 257 7.28 21.68 -4.34
C GLY A 257 6.84 20.49 -5.21
N GLY A 258 7.81 19.77 -5.74
CA GLY A 258 7.54 18.71 -6.70
C GLY A 258 7.27 19.24 -8.11
N ARG A 259 7.02 18.33 -9.04
CA ARG A 259 6.71 18.62 -10.44
C ARG A 259 5.72 17.62 -10.98
N VAL A 260 4.63 18.10 -11.57
CA VAL A 260 3.75 17.27 -12.39
C VAL A 260 4.10 17.51 -13.86
N SER A 261 4.58 16.48 -14.52
CA SER A 261 5.01 16.50 -15.92
C SER A 261 4.62 15.20 -16.62
N ARG A 262 4.71 15.21 -17.94
CA ARG A 262 4.49 13.98 -18.73
C ARG A 262 5.36 12.82 -18.23
N GLN A 263 6.61 13.08 -17.80
CA GLN A 263 7.54 12.07 -17.33
C GLN A 263 7.10 11.51 -15.98
N THR A 264 6.78 12.36 -14.99
CA THR A 264 6.39 11.90 -13.66
C THR A 264 5.07 11.12 -13.69
N VAL A 265 4.12 11.54 -14.51
CA VAL A 265 2.87 10.79 -14.74
C VAL A 265 3.12 9.47 -15.47
N ALA A 266 4.02 9.45 -16.48
CA ALA A 266 4.36 8.23 -17.18
C ALA A 266 5.09 7.21 -16.28
N GLU A 267 5.97 7.66 -15.38
CA GLU A 267 6.62 6.78 -14.40
C GLU A 267 5.57 6.14 -13.46
N GLN A 268 4.59 6.90 -13.00
CA GLN A 268 3.52 6.36 -12.17
C GLN A 268 2.64 5.37 -12.96
N LEU A 269 2.35 5.63 -14.23
CA LEU A 269 1.55 4.72 -15.07
C LEU A 269 2.19 3.35 -15.26
N VAL A 270 3.52 3.25 -15.25
CA VAL A 270 4.23 1.96 -15.38
C VAL A 270 4.60 1.35 -14.03
N TYR A 271 4.29 2.02 -12.93
CA TYR A 271 4.56 1.53 -11.59
C TYR A 271 3.60 0.36 -11.27
N GLU A 272 4.14 -0.74 -10.72
CA GLU A 272 3.37 -1.97 -10.39
C GLU A 272 2.55 -2.54 -11.56
N MET A 273 3.01 -2.34 -12.79
CA MET A 273 2.30 -2.73 -13.99
C MET A 273 2.62 -4.19 -14.39
N GLY A 274 1.56 -4.98 -14.53
CA GLY A 274 1.63 -6.31 -15.13
C GLY A 274 1.48 -6.24 -16.68
N ASP A 275 0.39 -6.81 -17.25
CA ASP A 275 0.07 -6.62 -18.67
C ASP A 275 -0.60 -5.25 -18.87
N PRO A 276 0.06 -4.30 -19.55
CA PRO A 276 -0.51 -2.96 -19.73
C PRO A 276 -1.76 -2.94 -20.64
N ARG A 277 -2.01 -4.00 -21.41
CA ARG A 277 -3.22 -4.13 -22.22
C ARG A 277 -4.43 -4.61 -21.43
N ALA A 278 -4.21 -5.11 -20.22
CA ALA A 278 -5.27 -5.71 -19.40
C ALA A 278 -5.00 -5.46 -17.92
N TYR A 279 -5.15 -4.22 -17.48
CA TYR A 279 -5.15 -3.86 -16.06
C TYR A 279 -6.51 -4.24 -15.46
N ILE A 280 -6.54 -5.40 -14.80
CA ILE A 280 -7.78 -6.02 -14.33
C ILE A 280 -8.17 -5.44 -12.98
N THR A 281 -9.39 -4.89 -12.88
CA THR A 281 -9.99 -4.45 -11.63
C THR A 281 -11.37 -5.07 -11.44
N PRO A 282 -11.98 -4.98 -10.25
CA PRO A 282 -13.36 -5.41 -10.05
C PRO A 282 -14.38 -4.67 -10.93
N ASP A 283 -14.08 -3.46 -11.35
CA ASP A 283 -15.02 -2.59 -12.04
C ASP A 283 -14.89 -2.66 -13.57
N VAL A 284 -13.67 -2.80 -14.08
CA VAL A 284 -13.36 -2.73 -15.51
C VAL A 284 -11.96 -3.31 -15.78
N VAL A 285 -11.69 -3.75 -16.99
CA VAL A 285 -10.34 -4.01 -17.51
C VAL A 285 -9.89 -2.78 -18.29
N ALA A 286 -8.86 -2.08 -17.81
CA ALA A 286 -8.36 -0.87 -18.44
C ALA A 286 -7.15 -1.18 -19.37
N ASP A 287 -7.12 -0.53 -20.55
CA ASP A 287 -6.00 -0.62 -21.49
C ASP A 287 -5.07 0.60 -21.33
N PHE A 288 -3.94 0.39 -20.68
CA PHE A 288 -2.92 1.42 -20.45
C PHE A 288 -2.16 1.80 -21.73
N THR A 289 -2.18 0.94 -22.76
CA THR A 289 -1.49 1.22 -24.05
C THR A 289 -2.23 2.26 -24.88
N SER A 290 -3.52 2.48 -24.61
CA SER A 290 -4.34 3.48 -25.29
C SER A 290 -4.10 4.91 -24.80
N ILE A 291 -3.55 5.08 -23.58
CA ILE A 291 -3.39 6.37 -22.90
C ILE A 291 -2.54 7.35 -23.70
N ARG A 292 -2.99 8.61 -23.71
CA ARG A 292 -2.26 9.74 -24.29
C ARG A 292 -2.04 10.80 -23.19
N LEU A 293 -0.80 11.27 -23.11
CA LEU A 293 -0.36 12.30 -22.17
C LEU A 293 0.02 13.56 -22.94
N GLU A 294 -0.63 14.67 -22.61
CA GLU A 294 -0.34 16.00 -23.15
C GLU A 294 0.12 16.90 -22.00
N ASP A 295 1.36 17.35 -22.04
CA ASP A 295 1.90 18.31 -21.08
C ASP A 295 1.36 19.72 -21.42
N LEU A 296 0.59 20.29 -20.50
CA LEU A 296 0.00 21.61 -20.65
C LEU A 296 0.88 22.72 -20.05
N GLY A 297 2.02 22.35 -19.44
CA GLY A 297 2.84 23.25 -18.65
C GLY A 297 2.23 23.59 -17.30
N GLY A 298 3.00 24.25 -16.42
CA GLY A 298 2.52 24.73 -15.13
C GLY A 298 2.00 23.60 -14.21
N ASP A 299 2.71 22.49 -14.15
CA ASP A 299 2.32 21.30 -13.36
C ASP A 299 0.94 20.72 -13.76
N ARG A 300 0.64 20.68 -15.05
CA ARG A 300 -0.63 20.19 -15.58
C ARG A 300 -0.41 19.23 -16.73
N VAL A 301 -0.90 18.00 -16.61
CA VAL A 301 -0.82 16.96 -17.65
C VAL A 301 -2.24 16.46 -17.94
N ARG A 302 -2.68 16.63 -19.19
CA ARG A 302 -3.94 16.05 -19.67
C ARG A 302 -3.77 14.58 -19.99
N VAL A 303 -4.71 13.78 -19.52
CA VAL A 303 -4.78 12.34 -19.77
C VAL A 303 -6.06 12.04 -20.53
N HIS A 304 -5.95 11.35 -21.67
CA HIS A 304 -7.08 11.06 -22.55
C HIS A 304 -6.81 9.83 -23.43
N GLY A 305 -7.77 9.49 -24.30
CA GLY A 305 -7.64 8.37 -25.24
C GLY A 305 -7.79 6.99 -24.61
N ILE A 306 -8.38 6.95 -23.41
CA ILE A 306 -8.49 5.76 -22.58
C ILE A 306 -9.58 4.83 -23.10
N THR A 307 -9.26 3.55 -23.16
CA THR A 307 -10.20 2.48 -23.50
C THR A 307 -10.30 1.44 -22.38
N GLY A 308 -11.46 0.82 -22.28
CA GLY A 308 -11.74 -0.22 -21.31
C GLY A 308 -12.57 -1.35 -21.89
N ALA A 309 -12.56 -2.48 -21.20
CA ALA A 309 -13.32 -3.68 -21.51
C ALA A 309 -14.10 -4.17 -20.29
N PRO A 310 -15.12 -5.03 -20.44
CA PRO A 310 -15.87 -5.58 -19.32
C PRO A 310 -14.97 -6.18 -18.24
N ALA A 311 -15.31 -5.97 -16.97
CA ALA A 311 -14.63 -6.62 -15.85
C ALA A 311 -14.75 -8.14 -15.93
N THR A 312 -13.77 -8.85 -15.35
CA THR A 312 -13.85 -10.30 -15.20
C THR A 312 -14.89 -10.72 -14.16
N ASP A 313 -15.21 -12.00 -14.13
CA ASP A 313 -16.14 -12.60 -13.15
C ASP A 313 -15.46 -12.97 -11.81
N LYS A 314 -14.17 -12.64 -11.66
CA LYS A 314 -13.37 -12.95 -10.48
C LYS A 314 -12.94 -11.69 -9.73
N LEU A 315 -12.77 -11.87 -8.41
CA LEU A 315 -12.08 -10.90 -7.55
C LEU A 315 -10.78 -11.52 -7.04
N LYS A 316 -9.74 -10.71 -6.96
CA LYS A 316 -8.51 -11.06 -6.24
C LYS A 316 -8.82 -11.12 -4.74
N VAL A 317 -8.26 -12.12 -4.07
CA VAL A 317 -8.30 -12.26 -2.61
C VAL A 317 -6.88 -12.20 -2.08
N SER A 318 -6.64 -11.25 -1.20
CA SER A 318 -5.40 -11.16 -0.42
C SER A 318 -5.55 -12.04 0.82
N ILE A 319 -4.82 -13.15 0.85
CA ILE A 319 -4.77 -14.04 2.01
C ILE A 319 -3.38 -13.92 2.62
N ALA A 320 -3.32 -13.77 3.94
CA ALA A 320 -2.08 -13.79 4.69
C ALA A 320 -2.05 -14.98 5.64
N TYR A 321 -0.89 -15.64 5.78
CA TYR A 321 -0.73 -16.79 6.66
C TYR A 321 0.60 -16.79 7.41
N ARG A 322 0.65 -17.42 8.58
CA ARG A 322 1.88 -17.58 9.37
C ARG A 322 2.84 -18.54 8.67
N ALA A 323 4.08 -18.09 8.45
CA ALA A 323 5.10 -18.83 7.67
C ALA A 323 6.41 -19.00 8.42
N GLY A 324 6.36 -19.13 9.75
CA GLY A 324 7.52 -19.30 10.60
C GLY A 324 8.10 -18.01 11.16
N PHE A 325 9.40 -17.99 11.39
CA PHE A 325 10.10 -16.92 12.09
C PHE A 325 11.34 -16.48 11.33
N LYS A 326 11.74 -15.22 11.49
CA LYS A 326 12.97 -14.65 10.94
C LYS A 326 13.68 -13.83 12.00
N ALA A 327 14.97 -13.62 11.79
CA ALA A 327 15.73 -12.57 12.43
C ALA A 327 16.80 -12.07 11.46
N VAL A 328 17.12 -10.78 11.56
CA VAL A 328 18.17 -10.14 10.77
C VAL A 328 19.14 -9.46 11.71
N GLY A 329 20.43 -9.77 11.56
CA GLY A 329 21.49 -9.14 12.32
C GLY A 329 22.49 -8.44 11.42
N THR A 330 23.11 -7.38 11.93
CA THR A 330 24.07 -6.57 11.18
C THR A 330 25.32 -6.29 11.97
N LEU A 331 26.46 -6.23 11.26
CA LEU A 331 27.75 -5.75 11.75
C LEU A 331 28.38 -4.86 10.65
N VAL A 332 29.12 -3.84 11.03
CA VAL A 332 29.81 -2.97 10.07
C VAL A 332 31.31 -3.20 10.19
N TYR A 333 31.97 -3.44 9.07
CA TYR A 333 33.42 -3.56 8.95
C TYR A 333 33.97 -2.37 8.19
N SER A 334 35.03 -1.75 8.75
CA SER A 334 35.66 -0.57 8.16
C SER A 334 36.96 -0.92 7.44
N TRP A 335 37.40 0.00 6.58
CA TRP A 335 38.69 -0.02 5.88
C TRP A 335 39.86 -0.32 6.83
N PRO A 336 41.00 -0.91 6.36
CA PRO A 336 41.16 -1.55 5.05
C PRO A 336 40.46 -2.91 4.97
N ASP A 337 40.30 -3.43 3.76
CA ASP A 337 39.75 -4.77 3.46
C ASP A 337 38.33 -5.02 4.02
N ALA A 338 37.49 -3.99 4.00
CA ALA A 338 36.16 -4.05 4.64
C ALA A 338 35.29 -5.22 4.12
N LEU A 339 35.28 -5.45 2.80
CA LEU A 339 34.53 -6.55 2.21
C LEU A 339 35.06 -7.93 2.60
N GLU A 340 36.40 -8.13 2.55
CA GLU A 340 37.01 -9.40 2.92
C GLU A 340 36.77 -9.77 4.39
N LYS A 341 36.80 -8.75 5.28
CA LYS A 341 36.45 -8.93 6.69
C LYS A 341 35.01 -9.32 6.89
N ALA A 342 34.08 -8.66 6.19
CA ALA A 342 32.66 -9.00 6.24
C ALA A 342 32.39 -10.42 5.72
N GLU A 343 33.07 -10.83 4.65
CA GLU A 343 32.99 -12.20 4.12
C GLU A 343 33.59 -13.23 5.09
N LEU A 344 34.71 -12.93 5.75
CA LEU A 344 35.29 -13.80 6.76
C LEU A 344 34.34 -13.95 7.96
N ALA A 345 33.74 -12.87 8.40
CA ALA A 345 32.76 -12.88 9.49
C ALA A 345 31.53 -13.75 9.17
N ASP A 346 31.00 -13.67 7.94
CA ASP A 346 29.92 -14.55 7.49
C ASP A 346 30.34 -16.03 7.53
N ARG A 347 31.52 -16.36 7.02
CA ARG A 347 32.03 -17.73 7.08
C ARG A 347 32.15 -18.24 8.52
N VAL A 348 32.70 -17.43 9.44
CA VAL A 348 32.81 -17.80 10.87
C VAL A 348 31.41 -17.99 11.48
N LEU A 349 30.47 -17.11 11.20
CA LEU A 349 29.10 -17.25 11.69
C LEU A 349 28.46 -18.55 11.19
N ARG A 350 28.51 -18.83 9.89
CA ARG A 350 27.93 -20.05 9.29
C ARG A 350 28.52 -21.32 9.88
N GLN A 351 29.84 -21.37 10.05
CA GLN A 351 30.51 -22.52 10.67
C GLN A 351 30.05 -22.75 12.11
N ARG A 352 29.82 -21.68 12.88
CA ARG A 352 29.27 -21.78 14.24
C ARG A 352 27.83 -22.33 14.23
N LEU A 353 26.96 -21.78 13.34
CA LEU A 353 25.60 -22.25 13.22
C LEU A 353 25.55 -23.75 12.87
N ASP A 354 26.41 -24.17 11.98
CA ASP A 354 26.55 -25.62 11.63
C ASP A 354 27.05 -26.47 12.81
N THR A 355 28.06 -25.99 13.53
CA THR A 355 28.58 -26.66 14.73
C THR A 355 27.53 -26.82 15.83
N LEU A 356 26.63 -25.83 15.95
CA LEU A 356 25.51 -25.87 16.87
C LEU A 356 24.34 -26.74 16.39
N GLY A 357 24.43 -27.32 15.20
CA GLY A 357 23.39 -28.15 14.60
C GLY A 357 22.11 -27.40 14.23
N LEU A 358 22.19 -26.07 14.11
CA LEU A 358 21.04 -25.25 13.77
C LEU A 358 20.66 -25.44 12.29
N ARG A 359 19.36 -25.56 12.03
CA ARG A 359 18.83 -25.70 10.68
C ARG A 359 17.88 -24.54 10.38
N PHE A 360 18.04 -23.98 9.20
CA PHE A 360 17.24 -22.88 8.70
C PHE A 360 16.71 -23.22 7.31
N ASP A 361 15.47 -22.79 7.03
CA ASP A 361 14.89 -22.93 5.68
C ASP A 361 15.63 -22.04 4.69
N LYS A 362 16.13 -20.89 5.17
CA LYS A 362 16.94 -19.95 4.39
C LYS A 362 17.91 -19.18 5.28
N VAL A 363 19.13 -19.04 4.79
CA VAL A 363 20.12 -18.09 5.31
C VAL A 363 20.53 -17.16 4.16
N LEU A 364 20.32 -15.88 4.34
CA LEU A 364 20.68 -14.85 3.37
C LEU A 364 21.78 -13.97 3.96
N THR A 365 22.88 -13.82 3.21
CA THR A 365 23.94 -12.86 3.52
C THR A 365 23.97 -11.77 2.46
N GLU A 366 24.06 -10.54 2.91
CA GLU A 366 24.15 -9.36 2.07
C GLU A 366 25.30 -8.46 2.56
N PHE A 367 26.08 -7.94 1.60
CA PHE A 367 27.16 -7.01 1.84
C PHE A 367 26.70 -5.62 1.37
N VAL A 368 26.04 -4.88 2.30
CA VAL A 368 25.48 -3.56 2.02
C VAL A 368 26.62 -2.55 1.89
N GLY A 369 26.61 -1.76 0.83
CA GLY A 369 27.73 -0.91 0.42
C GLY A 369 28.64 -1.54 -0.64
N ALA A 370 28.50 -2.86 -0.90
CA ALA A 370 29.25 -3.56 -1.94
C ALA A 370 28.33 -4.22 -2.98
N SER A 371 27.59 -5.27 -2.62
CA SER A 371 26.85 -6.09 -3.61
C SER A 371 25.41 -6.38 -3.23
N ALA A 372 24.86 -5.85 -2.16
CA ALA A 372 23.54 -6.22 -1.64
C ALA A 372 22.40 -5.97 -2.62
N THR A 373 22.44 -4.88 -3.39
CA THR A 373 21.36 -4.48 -4.30
C THR A 373 21.45 -5.17 -5.67
N HIS A 374 22.66 -5.26 -6.23
CA HIS A 374 22.87 -5.73 -7.60
C HIS A 374 23.53 -7.11 -7.70
N GLY A 375 23.88 -7.71 -6.57
CA GLY A 375 24.57 -9.01 -6.52
C GLY A 375 25.84 -9.01 -7.38
N ARG A 376 25.96 -9.98 -8.29
CA ARG A 376 27.12 -10.12 -9.17
C ARG A 376 27.26 -9.00 -10.23
N LEU A 377 26.20 -8.22 -10.44
CA LEU A 377 26.21 -7.06 -11.35
C LEU A 377 26.78 -5.79 -10.70
N ALA A 378 27.00 -5.81 -9.38
CA ALA A 378 27.65 -4.71 -8.69
C ALA A 378 29.11 -4.60 -9.15
N GLY A 379 29.43 -3.58 -9.89
CA GLY A 379 30.80 -3.29 -10.34
C GLY A 379 31.64 -2.67 -9.21
N VAL A 380 31.78 -3.36 -8.07
CA VAL A 380 32.65 -2.87 -6.97
C VAL A 380 34.10 -3.00 -7.40
N THR A 381 34.75 -1.87 -7.62
CA THR A 381 36.17 -1.79 -7.95
C THR A 381 36.92 -1.09 -6.80
N GLY A 382 37.93 -1.75 -6.26
CA GLY A 382 38.74 -1.22 -5.17
C GLY A 382 38.23 -1.51 -3.76
N ASP A 383 38.97 -1.05 -2.78
CA ASP A 383 38.65 -1.23 -1.36
C ASP A 383 37.63 -0.18 -0.92
N VAL A 384 36.50 -0.62 -0.44
CA VAL A 384 35.42 0.27 0.03
C VAL A 384 35.66 0.71 1.47
N ALA A 385 35.25 1.93 1.82
CA ALA A 385 35.49 2.51 3.14
C ALA A 385 34.83 1.70 4.27
N GLU A 386 33.62 1.17 4.01
CA GLU A 386 32.88 0.37 4.98
C GLU A 386 31.88 -0.56 4.28
N VAL A 387 31.64 -1.72 4.89
CA VAL A 387 30.63 -2.70 4.46
C VAL A 387 29.80 -3.12 5.65
N GLN A 388 28.48 -3.03 5.53
CA GLN A 388 27.58 -3.66 6.50
C GLN A 388 27.30 -5.09 6.09
N LEU A 389 27.82 -6.05 6.87
CA LEU A 389 27.37 -7.43 6.84
C LEU A 389 25.96 -7.50 7.40
N ARG A 390 25.00 -7.96 6.59
CA ARG A 390 23.62 -8.22 6.99
C ARG A 390 23.33 -9.69 6.77
N VAL A 391 23.01 -10.41 7.86
CA VAL A 391 22.67 -11.84 7.80
C VAL A 391 21.26 -12.04 8.30
N GLY A 392 20.40 -12.60 7.45
CA GLY A 392 19.03 -12.98 7.76
C GLY A 392 18.87 -14.49 7.79
N VAL A 393 18.12 -14.99 8.77
CA VAL A 393 17.71 -16.40 8.85
C VAL A 393 16.20 -16.53 8.88
N ARG A 394 15.70 -17.62 8.31
CA ARG A 394 14.30 -18.03 8.35
C ARG A 394 14.20 -19.49 8.77
N ALA A 395 13.27 -19.81 9.69
CA ALA A 395 12.95 -21.19 10.07
C ALA A 395 11.52 -21.31 10.62
N GLY A 396 10.93 -22.49 10.52
CA GLY A 396 9.71 -22.84 11.25
C GLY A 396 9.93 -22.90 12.77
N ASP A 397 11.13 -23.30 13.23
CA ASP A 397 11.47 -23.34 14.64
C ASP A 397 11.94 -21.98 15.17
N ARG A 398 11.13 -21.38 16.02
CA ARG A 398 11.44 -20.12 16.70
C ARG A 398 12.73 -20.19 17.53
N LYS A 399 12.98 -21.33 18.21
CA LYS A 399 14.16 -21.50 19.08
C LYS A 399 15.46 -21.45 18.29
N ALA A 400 15.48 -22.04 17.08
CA ALA A 400 16.63 -21.94 16.18
C ALA A 400 16.92 -20.49 15.80
N VAL A 401 15.88 -19.70 15.46
CA VAL A 401 16.01 -18.28 15.14
C VAL A 401 16.45 -17.47 16.36
N GLU A 402 15.92 -17.74 17.55
CA GLU A 402 16.37 -17.11 18.80
C GLU A 402 17.84 -17.43 19.10
N ARG A 403 18.29 -18.64 18.84
CA ARG A 403 19.70 -19.01 19.01
C ARG A 403 20.60 -18.23 18.07
N PHE A 404 20.23 -18.10 16.79
CA PHE A 404 20.98 -17.29 15.81
C PHE A 404 21.24 -15.87 16.32
N THR A 405 20.23 -15.22 16.94
CA THR A 405 20.37 -13.82 17.42
C THR A 405 21.51 -13.64 18.45
N ARG A 406 21.99 -14.72 19.05
CA ARG A 406 23.06 -14.71 20.04
C ARG A 406 24.44 -14.94 19.45
N GLU A 407 24.53 -15.31 18.17
CA GLU A 407 25.81 -15.69 17.53
C GLU A 407 26.51 -14.52 16.81
N LEU A 408 25.82 -13.38 16.59
CA LEU A 408 26.43 -12.22 15.94
C LEU A 408 27.32 -11.42 16.89
N ALA A 409 26.81 -11.06 18.07
CA ALA A 409 27.56 -10.24 19.03
C ALA A 409 28.95 -10.82 19.38
N PRO A 410 29.14 -12.14 19.54
CA PRO A 410 30.47 -12.70 19.77
C PRO A 410 31.51 -12.40 18.69
N LEU A 411 31.10 -12.12 17.43
CA LEU A 411 32.00 -11.78 16.34
C LEU A 411 32.77 -10.48 16.58
N VAL A 412 32.27 -9.61 17.46
CA VAL A 412 32.97 -8.38 17.85
C VAL A 412 34.36 -8.66 18.45
N LEU A 413 34.49 -9.76 19.21
CA LEU A 413 35.76 -10.14 19.85
C LEU A 413 36.41 -11.38 19.23
N THR A 414 35.68 -12.15 18.45
CA THR A 414 36.14 -13.44 17.93
C THR A 414 36.11 -13.51 16.39
N GLY A 415 35.75 -12.42 15.75
CA GLY A 415 35.76 -12.24 14.29
C GLY A 415 36.91 -11.40 13.80
N PRO A 416 36.90 -10.98 12.52
CA PRO A 416 37.91 -10.09 11.97
C PRO A 416 37.92 -8.71 12.63
N PRO A 417 39.06 -7.98 12.56
CA PRO A 417 39.20 -6.69 13.23
C PRO A 417 38.39 -5.58 12.58
N SER A 418 38.35 -4.41 13.25
CA SER A 418 37.68 -3.19 12.77
C SER A 418 36.16 -3.31 12.61
N VAL A 419 35.56 -4.16 13.41
CA VAL A 419 34.08 -4.23 13.49
C VAL A 419 33.54 -3.06 14.32
N THR A 420 32.46 -2.48 13.85
CA THR A 420 31.75 -1.37 14.51
C THR A 420 30.24 -1.45 14.22
N GLY A 421 29.46 -0.54 14.77
CA GLY A 421 28.06 -0.40 14.38
C GLY A 421 27.15 -1.54 14.82
N PHE A 422 27.29 -2.03 16.05
CA PHE A 422 26.33 -2.93 16.68
C PHE A 422 25.08 -2.12 17.12
N ALA A 423 24.41 -1.51 16.12
CA ALA A 423 23.24 -0.69 16.36
C ALA A 423 22.01 -1.55 16.66
N GLY A 424 21.19 -1.14 17.62
CA GLY A 424 19.91 -1.79 17.95
C GLY A 424 20.00 -3.00 18.86
N GLY A 425 21.20 -3.41 19.31
CA GLY A 425 21.37 -4.54 20.22
C GLY A 425 21.14 -5.90 19.55
N ARG A 426 20.63 -6.86 20.33
CA ARG A 426 20.35 -8.21 19.82
C ARG A 426 19.24 -8.18 18.78
N PRO A 427 19.40 -8.87 17.63
CA PRO A 427 18.34 -9.00 16.65
C PRO A 427 17.02 -9.51 17.25
N LYS A 428 15.92 -8.93 16.83
CA LYS A 428 14.58 -9.37 17.25
C LYS A 428 14.12 -10.55 16.40
N VAL A 429 13.47 -11.51 17.05
CA VAL A 429 12.76 -12.58 16.33
C VAL A 429 11.38 -12.07 15.96
N GLU A 430 11.08 -12.13 14.68
CA GLU A 430 9.81 -11.69 14.10
C GLU A 430 9.08 -12.90 13.49
N GLU A 431 7.76 -12.92 13.65
CA GLU A 431 6.92 -13.88 12.94
C GLU A 431 6.81 -13.45 11.47
N ILE A 432 7.02 -14.39 10.57
CA ILE A 432 6.82 -14.17 9.13
C ILE A 432 5.34 -14.35 8.82
N VAL A 433 4.79 -13.36 8.13
CA VAL A 433 3.53 -13.47 7.43
C VAL A 433 3.82 -13.57 5.95
N ALA A 434 3.36 -14.63 5.31
CA ALA A 434 3.46 -14.82 3.88
C ALA A 434 2.14 -14.48 3.19
N TYR A 435 2.26 -14.09 1.93
CA TYR A 435 1.16 -13.71 1.08
C TYR A 435 0.70 -14.88 0.20
N TRP A 436 -0.60 -15.02 0.05
CA TRP A 436 -1.25 -16.03 -0.77
C TRP A 436 -2.30 -15.35 -1.64
N PRO A 437 -1.96 -14.97 -2.88
CA PRO A 437 -2.92 -14.41 -3.81
C PRO A 437 -3.84 -15.50 -4.34
N ALA A 438 -5.13 -15.26 -4.31
CA ALA A 438 -6.13 -16.19 -4.83
C ALA A 438 -7.21 -15.44 -5.63
N LEU A 439 -8.03 -16.19 -6.35
CA LEU A 439 -9.20 -15.68 -7.04
C LEU A 439 -10.47 -16.34 -6.50
N VAL A 440 -11.54 -15.55 -6.40
CA VAL A 440 -12.85 -16.02 -6.02
C VAL A 440 -13.89 -15.52 -7.03
N ASP A 441 -15.00 -16.26 -7.22
CA ASP A 441 -16.11 -15.79 -8.02
C ASP A 441 -16.73 -14.52 -7.40
N LYS A 442 -16.92 -13.49 -8.19
CA LYS A 442 -17.45 -12.20 -7.77
C LYS A 442 -18.83 -12.31 -7.10
N ARG A 443 -19.65 -13.29 -7.52
CA ARG A 443 -21.02 -13.50 -7.01
C ARG A 443 -21.07 -13.97 -5.55
N VAL A 444 -19.97 -14.55 -5.03
CA VAL A 444 -19.94 -15.02 -3.63
C VAL A 444 -19.48 -13.93 -2.65
N VAL A 445 -18.99 -12.81 -3.15
CA VAL A 445 -18.58 -11.66 -2.33
C VAL A 445 -19.74 -10.66 -2.28
N GLN A 446 -20.32 -10.54 -1.09
CA GLN A 446 -21.46 -9.65 -0.86
C GLN A 446 -21.02 -8.46 -0.03
N THR A 447 -21.04 -7.29 -0.63
CA THR A 447 -20.74 -6.03 0.07
C THR A 447 -21.99 -5.49 0.77
N SER A 448 -21.77 -4.77 1.86
CA SER A 448 -22.84 -4.07 2.60
C SER A 448 -22.42 -2.63 2.87
N VAL A 449 -23.39 -1.74 2.86
CA VAL A 449 -23.22 -0.32 3.13
C VAL A 449 -24.14 0.12 4.24
N GLU A 450 -23.56 0.70 5.27
CA GLU A 450 -24.30 1.36 6.36
C GLU A 450 -23.86 2.84 6.42
N VAL A 451 -24.76 3.73 6.85
CA VAL A 451 -24.42 5.14 7.12
C VAL A 451 -24.72 5.43 8.57
N ILE A 452 -23.70 5.85 9.32
CA ILE A 452 -23.82 6.28 10.72
C ILE A 452 -23.55 7.77 10.85
N SER A 453 -24.07 8.41 11.89
CA SER A 453 -23.92 9.84 12.18
C SER A 453 -23.66 10.07 13.68
#